data_ee444c6564ea36d9cd3aa05418c4ab55
#
_entry.id   ee444c6564ea36d9cd3aa05418c4ab55
#
_cell.length_a   1.000
_cell.length_b   1.000
_cell.length_c   1.000
_cell.angle_alpha   90.00
_cell.angle_beta   90.00
_cell.angle_gamma   90.00
#
_symmetry.space_group_name_H-M   'P 1'
#
loop_
_entity.id
_entity.type
_entity.pdbx_description
1 polymer ?
#
loop_
_entity_poly.entity_id
_entity_poly.type
_entity_poly.pdbx_seq_one_letter_code
_entity_poly.pdbx_strand_id
1 'polypeptide(L)'
;MAHPLLDAIEMARFVRSCKPMLKGLMAFLSLTFAPCPDEAPQIGVAEAHIWQVDLDKPHKNYLSASEQERAHAMRHPEKQAHYVAARSALRLILSKYTQLAPQDHDISFGPYGKPQINGSDLHFNVTHAQGKALIGMARVPVGIDLEFPRAVTQLDRLIADYFSAEEARELMALHDEEKAKAFL
;
A
#
# COMPACT_ATOMS: atom_id res chain seq x y z
N MET A 1 -7.78 -21.35 17.06
CA MET A 1 -6.65 -20.58 17.62
C MET A 1 -6.26 -19.55 16.56
N ALA A 2 -6.36 -18.26 16.87
CA ALA A 2 -5.96 -17.20 15.96
C ALA A 2 -4.47 -17.36 15.62
N HIS A 3 -4.13 -17.26 14.35
CA HIS A 3 -2.76 -17.42 13.87
C HIS A 3 -2.01 -16.11 14.20
N PRO A 4 -0.92 -16.12 15.00
CA PRO A 4 -0.28 -14.91 15.52
C PRO A 4 0.23 -13.93 14.44
N LEU A 5 0.24 -14.35 13.19
CA LEU A 5 0.63 -13.52 12.05
C LEU A 5 -0.52 -12.65 11.51
N LEU A 6 -1.77 -12.95 11.86
CA LEU A 6 -2.93 -12.18 11.40
C LEU A 6 -3.16 -10.93 12.26
N ASP A 7 -2.62 -10.89 13.49
CA ASP A 7 -2.72 -9.74 14.38
C ASP A 7 -1.93 -8.50 13.90
N ALA A 8 -1.03 -8.70 12.94
CA ALA A 8 -0.26 -7.62 12.32
C ALA A 8 -0.88 -7.10 11.01
N ILE A 9 -2.01 -7.69 10.57
CA ILE A 9 -2.63 -7.41 9.27
C ILE A 9 -4.09 -7.04 9.47
N GLU A 10 -4.46 -5.90 8.95
CA GLU A 10 -5.83 -5.38 8.97
C GLU A 10 -6.29 -5.10 7.55
N MET A 11 -7.60 -5.12 7.29
CA MET A 11 -8.19 -4.88 5.98
C MET A 11 -9.25 -3.79 6.02
N ALA A 12 -9.27 -2.94 5.01
CA ALA A 12 -10.38 -2.05 4.69
C ALA A 12 -10.86 -2.29 3.26
N ARG A 13 -12.14 -2.07 3.02
CA ARG A 13 -12.74 -2.14 1.68
C ARG A 13 -13.00 -0.74 1.16
N PHE A 14 -12.62 -0.51 -0.08
CA PHE A 14 -12.97 0.69 -0.82
C PHE A 14 -13.84 0.31 -2.01
N VAL A 15 -15.04 0.89 -2.07
CA VAL A 15 -15.96 0.73 -3.19
C VAL A 15 -15.99 2.05 -3.97
N ARG A 16 -15.62 2.01 -5.24
CA ARG A 16 -15.68 3.19 -6.10
C ARG A 16 -17.15 3.59 -6.29
N SER A 17 -17.54 4.73 -5.72
CA SER A 17 -18.82 5.35 -6.02
C SER A 17 -18.82 5.83 -7.48
N CYS A 18 -19.85 5.45 -8.26
CA CYS A 18 -20.03 5.92 -9.64
C CYS A 18 -20.45 7.39 -9.75
N LYS A 19 -20.42 8.16 -8.68
CA LYS A 19 -20.64 9.63 -8.79
C LYS A 19 -19.40 10.24 -9.45
N PRO A 20 -19.56 11.06 -10.52
CA PRO A 20 -18.44 11.78 -11.09
C PRO A 20 -17.84 12.64 -9.98
N MET A 21 -16.57 12.39 -9.67
CA MET A 21 -15.81 13.27 -8.79
C MET A 21 -15.79 14.64 -9.44
N LEU A 22 -16.35 15.63 -8.78
CA LEU A 22 -16.16 17.02 -9.12
C LEU A 22 -14.65 17.27 -9.21
N LYS A 23 -14.19 17.79 -10.35
CA LYS A 23 -12.81 18.21 -10.54
C LYS A 23 -12.44 19.13 -9.37
N GLY A 24 -11.39 18.80 -8.65
CA GLY A 24 -10.81 19.67 -7.63
C GLY A 24 -11.14 19.35 -6.17
N LEU A 25 -11.92 18.33 -5.85
CA LEU A 25 -12.14 17.94 -4.44
C LEU A 25 -11.28 16.72 -4.09
N MET A 26 -10.20 16.94 -3.34
CA MET A 26 -9.49 15.86 -2.65
C MET A 26 -10.45 15.25 -1.62
N ALA A 27 -11.03 14.09 -1.94
CA ALA A 27 -11.79 13.33 -0.96
C ALA A 27 -10.81 12.68 0.03
N PHE A 28 -10.66 13.22 1.21
CA PHE A 28 -10.03 12.52 2.32
C PHE A 28 -10.91 11.33 2.69
N LEU A 29 -10.48 10.14 2.27
CA LEU A 29 -11.14 8.90 2.65
C LEU A 29 -10.58 8.46 4.00
N SER A 30 -11.42 8.50 5.02
CA SER A 30 -11.12 7.82 6.27
C SER A 30 -11.32 6.32 6.07
N LEU A 31 -10.25 5.56 6.08
CA LEU A 31 -10.31 4.10 6.02
C LEU A 31 -10.40 3.54 7.44
N THR A 32 -11.43 2.73 7.68
CA THR A 32 -11.52 1.96 8.92
C THR A 32 -10.98 0.55 8.64
N PHE A 33 -9.92 0.19 9.34
CA PHE A 33 -9.33 -1.13 9.24
C PHE A 33 -9.96 -2.07 10.27
N ALA A 34 -10.21 -3.30 9.85
CA ALA A 34 -10.68 -4.39 10.68
C ALA A 34 -9.64 -5.52 10.68
N PRO A 35 -9.63 -6.40 11.70
CA PRO A 35 -8.78 -7.58 11.71
C PRO A 35 -8.88 -8.38 10.41
N CYS A 36 -7.80 -9.05 10.05
CA CYS A 36 -7.75 -9.89 8.86
C CYS A 36 -8.88 -10.94 8.88
N PRO A 37 -9.75 -10.99 7.87
CA PRO A 37 -10.83 -11.96 7.84
C PRO A 37 -10.29 -13.40 7.72
N ASP A 38 -10.93 -14.34 8.39
CA ASP A 38 -10.60 -15.78 8.28
C ASP A 38 -10.96 -16.33 6.90
N GLU A 39 -12.10 -15.88 6.34
CA GLU A 39 -12.56 -16.30 5.03
C GLU A 39 -11.83 -15.56 3.90
N ALA A 40 -11.78 -16.22 2.72
CA ALA A 40 -11.22 -15.61 1.51
C ALA A 40 -12.08 -14.42 1.07
N PRO A 41 -11.54 -13.20 1.03
CA PRO A 41 -12.32 -12.04 0.67
C PRO A 41 -12.65 -12.06 -0.82
N GLN A 42 -13.92 -11.85 -1.15
CA GLN A 42 -14.36 -11.67 -2.53
C GLN A 42 -14.18 -10.22 -2.93
N ILE A 43 -13.56 -9.97 -4.08
CA ILE A 43 -13.31 -8.63 -4.59
C ILE A 43 -14.12 -8.39 -5.87
N GLY A 44 -14.95 -7.37 -5.86
CA GLY A 44 -15.75 -6.93 -7.00
C GLY A 44 -14.95 -6.08 -8.00
N VAL A 45 -15.49 -5.92 -9.22
CA VAL A 45 -14.82 -5.17 -10.30
C VAL A 45 -14.57 -3.69 -9.95
N ALA A 46 -15.46 -3.07 -9.18
CA ALA A 46 -15.36 -1.67 -8.74
C ALA A 46 -14.88 -1.53 -7.29
N GLU A 47 -14.25 -2.56 -6.77
CA GLU A 47 -13.83 -2.65 -5.37
C GLU A 47 -12.31 -2.74 -5.29
N ALA A 48 -11.74 -2.16 -4.26
CA ALA A 48 -10.35 -2.36 -3.85
C ALA A 48 -10.30 -2.73 -2.37
N HIS A 49 -9.48 -3.70 -2.04
CA HIS A 49 -9.18 -4.05 -0.67
C HIS A 49 -7.83 -3.44 -0.30
N ILE A 50 -7.78 -2.73 0.81
CA ILE A 50 -6.54 -2.14 1.33
C ILE A 50 -6.16 -2.89 2.60
N TRP A 51 -4.99 -3.48 2.59
CA TRP A 51 -4.42 -4.21 3.71
C TRP A 51 -3.35 -3.35 4.37
N GLN A 52 -3.49 -3.11 5.66
CA GLN A 52 -2.44 -2.50 6.47
C GLN A 52 -1.63 -3.58 7.15
N VAL A 53 -0.31 -3.43 7.11
CA VAL A 53 0.65 -4.38 7.70
C VAL A 53 1.57 -3.62 8.65
N ASP A 54 1.69 -4.12 9.87
CA ASP A 54 2.66 -3.67 10.85
C ASP A 54 3.99 -4.41 10.63
N LEU A 55 4.99 -3.72 10.08
CA LEU A 55 6.27 -4.32 9.71
C LEU A 55 7.21 -4.57 10.91
N ASP A 56 6.92 -3.92 12.04
CA ASP A 56 7.69 -4.06 13.28
C ASP A 56 7.26 -5.29 14.10
N LYS A 57 6.11 -5.88 13.76
CA LYS A 57 5.65 -7.13 14.38
C LYS A 57 6.33 -8.34 13.73
N PRO A 58 6.48 -9.45 14.48
CA PRO A 58 7.02 -10.69 13.92
C PRO A 58 6.18 -11.22 12.75
N HIS A 59 6.84 -11.57 11.65
CA HIS A 59 6.22 -12.18 10.48
C HIS A 59 6.86 -13.54 10.17
N LYS A 60 6.04 -14.52 9.78
CA LYS A 60 6.57 -15.78 9.24
C LYS A 60 7.17 -15.51 7.87
N ASN A 61 8.34 -16.10 7.62
CA ASN A 61 9.03 -15.94 6.34
C ASN A 61 8.38 -16.84 5.26
N TYR A 62 7.83 -16.19 4.24
CA TYR A 62 7.25 -16.82 3.05
C TYR A 62 7.96 -16.44 1.75
N LEU A 63 9.18 -15.92 1.84
CA LEU A 63 9.95 -15.47 0.69
C LEU A 63 10.28 -16.62 -0.26
N SER A 64 10.26 -16.32 -1.57
CA SER A 64 10.88 -17.17 -2.57
C SER A 64 12.41 -17.17 -2.42
N ALA A 65 13.10 -18.10 -3.09
CA ALA A 65 14.56 -18.16 -3.06
C ALA A 65 15.20 -16.83 -3.51
N SER A 66 14.74 -16.24 -4.60
CA SER A 66 15.24 -14.97 -5.12
C SER A 66 14.99 -13.78 -4.19
N GLU A 67 13.85 -13.78 -3.48
CA GLU A 67 13.55 -12.76 -2.47
C GLU A 67 14.43 -12.94 -1.22
N GLN A 68 14.75 -14.18 -0.84
CA GLN A 68 15.70 -14.46 0.26
C GLN A 68 17.09 -13.95 -0.08
N GLU A 69 17.58 -14.23 -1.29
CA GLU A 69 18.87 -13.71 -1.77
C GLU A 69 18.89 -12.18 -1.73
N ARG A 70 17.84 -11.53 -2.20
CA ARG A 70 17.69 -10.07 -2.14
C ARG A 70 17.69 -9.55 -0.69
N ALA A 71 16.99 -10.23 0.21
CA ALA A 71 17.00 -9.87 1.63
C ALA A 71 18.40 -9.96 2.23
N HIS A 72 19.12 -11.06 1.96
CA HIS A 72 20.48 -11.26 2.45
C HIS A 72 21.49 -10.21 1.90
N ALA A 73 21.25 -9.69 0.71
CA ALA A 73 22.10 -8.64 0.12
C ALA A 73 21.88 -7.24 0.75
N MET A 74 20.85 -7.06 1.58
CA MET A 74 20.56 -5.79 2.24
C MET A 74 21.50 -5.54 3.41
N ARG A 75 22.15 -4.37 3.42
CA ARG A 75 23.15 -4.01 4.44
C ARG A 75 22.54 -3.54 5.77
N HIS A 76 21.31 -3.04 5.74
CA HIS A 76 20.64 -2.45 6.90
C HIS A 76 19.66 -3.46 7.50
N PRO A 77 19.89 -3.94 8.75
CA PRO A 77 19.06 -4.98 9.36
C PRO A 77 17.58 -4.61 9.45
N GLU A 78 17.25 -3.38 9.81
CA GLU A 78 15.87 -2.89 9.87
C GLU A 78 15.19 -2.93 8.49
N LYS A 79 15.86 -2.42 7.45
CA LYS A 79 15.32 -2.47 6.08
C LYS A 79 15.16 -3.90 5.57
N GLN A 80 16.08 -4.79 5.95
CA GLN A 80 15.96 -6.21 5.65
C GLN A 80 14.74 -6.82 6.35
N ALA A 81 14.55 -6.56 7.64
CA ALA A 81 13.40 -7.04 8.40
C ALA A 81 12.08 -6.54 7.80
N HIS A 82 11.96 -5.25 7.50
CA HIS A 82 10.79 -4.66 6.86
C HIS A 82 10.52 -5.24 5.46
N TYR A 83 11.57 -5.49 4.67
CA TYR A 83 11.44 -6.15 3.38
C TYR A 83 10.88 -7.57 3.53
N VAL A 84 11.43 -8.38 4.45
CA VAL A 84 10.95 -9.73 4.74
C VAL A 84 9.50 -9.70 5.20
N ALA A 85 9.15 -8.80 6.12
CA ALA A 85 7.80 -8.63 6.63
C ALA A 85 6.80 -8.25 5.52
N ALA A 86 7.11 -7.22 4.74
CA ALA A 86 6.23 -6.74 3.67
C ALA A 86 6.02 -7.80 2.58
N ARG A 87 7.08 -8.50 2.14
CA ARG A 87 6.97 -9.54 1.11
C ARG A 87 6.24 -10.79 1.61
N SER A 88 6.50 -11.20 2.85
CA SER A 88 5.79 -12.32 3.46
C SER A 88 4.30 -12.02 3.65
N ALA A 89 3.97 -10.81 4.09
CA ALA A 89 2.58 -10.35 4.21
C ALA A 89 1.89 -10.30 2.83
N LEU A 90 2.55 -9.77 1.80
CA LEU A 90 2.02 -9.77 0.44
C LEU A 90 1.67 -11.20 -0.03
N ARG A 91 2.57 -12.15 0.14
CA ARG A 91 2.37 -13.54 -0.26
C ARG A 91 1.22 -14.20 0.52
N LEU A 92 1.13 -13.92 1.82
CA LEU A 92 0.04 -14.40 2.67
C LEU A 92 -1.31 -13.80 2.24
N ILE A 93 -1.35 -12.50 1.95
CA ILE A 93 -2.56 -11.83 1.45
C ILE A 93 -2.97 -12.37 0.08
N LEU A 94 -2.03 -12.55 -0.85
CA LEU A 94 -2.30 -13.16 -2.15
C LEU A 94 -2.93 -14.55 -2.02
N SER A 95 -2.49 -15.37 -1.08
CA SER A 95 -3.07 -16.70 -0.81
C SER A 95 -4.56 -16.65 -0.48
N LYS A 96 -5.03 -15.57 0.15
CA LYS A 96 -6.46 -15.39 0.45
C LYS A 96 -7.33 -15.17 -0.79
N TYR A 97 -6.74 -14.73 -1.90
CA TYR A 97 -7.46 -14.49 -3.17
C TYR A 97 -7.26 -15.60 -4.19
N THR A 98 -6.12 -16.31 -4.16
CA THR A 98 -5.71 -17.26 -5.19
C THR A 98 -5.84 -18.72 -4.78
N GLN A 99 -6.00 -19.00 -3.49
CA GLN A 99 -5.96 -20.34 -2.89
C GLN A 99 -4.62 -21.09 -3.07
N LEU A 100 -3.58 -20.41 -3.56
CA LEU A 100 -2.23 -20.94 -3.62
C LEU A 100 -1.52 -20.76 -2.28
N ALA A 101 -0.55 -21.62 -1.96
CA ALA A 101 0.29 -21.41 -0.80
C ALA A 101 1.16 -20.13 -0.97
N PRO A 102 1.50 -19.42 0.12
CA PRO A 102 2.20 -18.14 0.03
C PRO A 102 3.48 -18.16 -0.81
N GLN A 103 4.25 -19.23 -0.73
CA GLN A 103 5.52 -19.38 -1.47
C GLN A 103 5.33 -19.73 -2.95
N ASP A 104 4.14 -20.19 -3.36
CA ASP A 104 3.88 -20.70 -4.71
C ASP A 104 3.45 -19.60 -5.69
N HIS A 105 3.33 -18.36 -5.24
CA HIS A 105 3.01 -17.25 -6.12
C HIS A 105 4.20 -16.90 -7.02
N ASP A 106 3.97 -16.89 -8.34
CA ASP A 106 4.92 -16.38 -9.32
C ASP A 106 4.78 -14.86 -9.45
N ILE A 107 5.66 -14.15 -8.75
CA ILE A 107 5.70 -12.68 -8.74
C ILE A 107 6.84 -12.23 -9.65
N SER A 108 6.49 -11.60 -10.76
CA SER A 108 7.43 -10.96 -11.69
C SER A 108 7.41 -9.43 -11.53
N PHE A 109 8.26 -8.75 -12.30
CA PHE A 109 8.33 -7.29 -12.30
C PHE A 109 8.08 -6.77 -13.70
N GLY A 110 7.19 -5.81 -13.82
CA GLY A 110 6.93 -5.08 -15.05
C GLY A 110 8.11 -4.19 -15.47
N PRO A 111 8.03 -3.54 -16.64
CA PRO A 111 9.13 -2.74 -17.21
C PRO A 111 9.56 -1.57 -16.33
N TYR A 112 8.68 -1.08 -15.46
CA TYR A 112 8.95 0.00 -14.50
C TYR A 112 9.20 -0.51 -13.08
N GLY A 113 9.49 -1.82 -12.91
CA GLY A 113 9.78 -2.41 -11.61
C GLY A 113 8.55 -2.63 -10.71
N LYS A 114 7.32 -2.39 -11.19
CA LYS A 114 6.10 -2.71 -10.45
C LYS A 114 5.93 -4.22 -10.38
N PRO A 115 5.78 -4.80 -9.17
CA PRO A 115 5.54 -6.23 -9.03
C PRO A 115 4.13 -6.59 -9.53
N GLN A 116 4.00 -7.77 -10.12
CA GLN A 116 2.76 -8.32 -10.63
C GLN A 116 2.73 -9.84 -10.41
N ILE A 117 1.53 -10.40 -10.30
CA ILE A 117 1.33 -11.85 -10.22
C ILE A 117 1.03 -12.38 -11.62
N ASN A 118 1.77 -13.40 -12.04
CA ASN A 118 1.56 -14.04 -13.33
C ASN A 118 0.35 -14.98 -13.26
N GLY A 119 -0.38 -15.07 -14.38
CA GLY A 119 -1.52 -16.00 -14.50
C GLY A 119 -2.77 -15.62 -13.71
N SER A 120 -2.90 -14.37 -13.25
CA SER A 120 -4.06 -13.89 -12.50
C SER A 120 -4.55 -12.54 -13.03
N ASP A 121 -5.86 -12.29 -12.92
CA ASP A 121 -6.50 -11.00 -13.16
C ASP A 121 -6.47 -10.08 -11.92
N LEU A 122 -5.79 -10.52 -10.86
CA LEU A 122 -5.63 -9.76 -9.64
C LEU A 122 -4.46 -8.79 -9.77
N HIS A 123 -4.72 -7.52 -9.56
CA HIS A 123 -3.72 -6.47 -9.52
C HIS A 123 -3.43 -6.07 -8.08
N PHE A 124 -2.19 -5.73 -7.80
CA PHE A 124 -1.81 -5.19 -6.49
C PHE A 124 -0.77 -4.08 -6.59
N ASN A 125 -0.68 -3.32 -5.53
CA ASN A 125 0.37 -2.34 -5.31
C ASN A 125 0.78 -2.34 -3.84
N VAL A 126 2.05 -2.07 -3.57
CA VAL A 126 2.62 -2.06 -2.22
C VAL A 126 3.35 -0.75 -2.01
N THR A 127 3.04 -0.07 -0.92
CA THR A 127 3.78 1.08 -0.42
C THR A 127 4.11 0.88 1.06
N HIS A 128 5.17 1.53 1.56
CA HIS A 128 5.54 1.42 2.97
C HIS A 128 6.24 2.69 3.45
N ALA A 129 5.97 3.07 4.68
CA ALA A 129 6.64 4.15 5.40
C ALA A 129 6.58 3.92 6.91
N GLN A 130 7.62 4.29 7.65
CA GLN A 130 7.68 4.31 9.12
C GLN A 130 7.14 3.03 9.78
N GLY A 131 7.65 1.85 9.39
CA GLY A 131 7.26 0.57 9.99
C GLY A 131 5.85 0.08 9.60
N LYS A 132 5.16 0.76 8.70
CA LYS A 132 3.86 0.35 8.16
C LYS A 132 3.94 0.09 6.65
N ALA A 133 3.16 -0.87 6.16
CA ALA A 133 2.91 -1.03 4.74
C ALA A 133 1.42 -1.02 4.44
N LEU A 134 1.07 -0.53 3.25
CA LEU A 134 -0.24 -0.73 2.66
C LEU A 134 -0.09 -1.61 1.41
N ILE A 135 -1.01 -2.56 1.26
CA ILE A 135 -1.11 -3.44 0.10
C ILE A 135 -2.51 -3.30 -0.46
N GLY A 136 -2.62 -2.68 -1.63
CA GLY A 136 -3.88 -2.55 -2.36
C GLY A 136 -4.08 -3.73 -3.30
N MET A 137 -5.29 -4.30 -3.31
CA MET A 137 -5.71 -5.41 -4.17
C MET A 137 -6.94 -4.98 -4.97
N ALA A 138 -6.97 -5.24 -6.27
CA ALA A 138 -8.11 -4.92 -7.14
C ALA A 138 -8.17 -5.86 -8.36
N ARG A 139 -9.33 -5.88 -9.06
CA ARG A 139 -9.49 -6.53 -10.38
C ARG A 139 -9.11 -5.64 -11.56
N VAL A 140 -8.62 -4.44 -11.28
CA VAL A 140 -8.13 -3.48 -12.27
C VAL A 140 -6.79 -2.92 -11.80
N PRO A 141 -5.95 -2.37 -12.68
CA PRO A 141 -4.71 -1.74 -12.27
C PRO A 141 -4.93 -0.72 -11.15
N VAL A 142 -4.22 -0.88 -10.04
CA VAL A 142 -4.31 -0.06 -8.84
C VAL A 142 -2.95 0.52 -8.47
N GLY A 143 -2.94 1.75 -7.95
CA GLY A 143 -1.82 2.40 -7.30
C GLY A 143 -2.27 2.91 -5.94
N ILE A 144 -1.41 2.73 -4.95
CA ILE A 144 -1.60 3.27 -3.59
C ILE A 144 -0.29 3.90 -3.14
N ASP A 145 -0.40 4.88 -2.26
CA ASP A 145 0.75 5.47 -1.61
C ASP A 145 0.48 5.68 -0.12
N LEU A 146 1.54 5.68 0.68
CA LEU A 146 1.53 5.90 2.13
C LEU A 146 2.59 6.91 2.48
N GLU A 147 2.15 8.08 2.90
CA GLU A 147 3.02 9.13 3.39
C GLU A 147 2.62 9.51 4.81
N PHE A 148 3.62 9.86 5.62
CA PHE A 148 3.41 10.43 6.95
C PHE A 148 3.70 11.93 6.91
N PRO A 149 2.90 12.73 7.62
CA PRO A 149 3.16 14.16 7.73
C PRO A 149 4.60 14.42 8.19
N ARG A 150 5.33 15.22 7.43
CA ARG A 150 6.69 15.63 7.72
C ARG A 150 6.86 17.11 7.41
N ALA A 151 7.80 17.74 8.08
CA ALA A 151 8.18 19.09 7.71
C ALA A 151 8.78 19.09 6.30
N VAL A 152 8.18 19.83 5.40
CA VAL A 152 8.65 19.99 4.02
C VAL A 152 9.39 21.33 3.94
N THR A 153 10.70 21.26 3.72
CA THR A 153 11.51 22.48 3.51
C THR A 153 11.16 23.11 2.16
N GLN A 154 11.04 24.44 2.13
CA GLN A 154 10.69 25.18 0.92
C GLN A 154 9.33 24.78 0.31
N LEU A 155 8.34 24.47 1.15
CA LEU A 155 7.01 24.02 0.72
C LEU A 155 6.37 24.98 -0.30
N ASP A 156 6.41 26.29 -0.04
CA ASP A 156 5.81 27.28 -0.93
C ASP A 156 6.46 27.29 -2.32
N ARG A 157 7.77 27.07 -2.38
CA ARG A 157 8.48 26.94 -3.68
C ARG A 157 8.07 25.65 -4.41
N LEU A 158 7.99 24.53 -3.70
CA LEU A 158 7.56 23.27 -4.30
C LEU A 158 6.12 23.39 -4.84
N ILE A 159 5.23 24.05 -4.09
CA ILE A 159 3.87 24.31 -4.55
C ILE A 159 3.89 25.15 -5.86
N ALA A 160 4.69 26.21 -5.90
CA ALA A 160 4.78 27.04 -7.09
C ALA A 160 5.39 26.34 -8.30
N ASP A 161 6.34 25.41 -8.09
CA ASP A 161 7.07 24.74 -9.17
C ASP A 161 6.31 23.52 -9.74
N TYR A 162 5.44 22.85 -8.96
CA TYR A 162 4.86 21.55 -9.31
C TYR A 162 3.34 21.54 -9.45
N PHE A 163 2.63 22.55 -8.94
CA PHE A 163 1.17 22.62 -8.98
C PHE A 163 0.68 23.62 -10.04
N SER A 164 -0.53 23.43 -10.53
CA SER A 164 -1.16 24.43 -11.37
C SER A 164 -1.37 25.75 -10.62
N ALA A 165 -1.51 26.87 -11.34
CA ALA A 165 -1.72 28.18 -10.72
C ALA A 165 -2.98 28.24 -9.83
N GLU A 166 -4.01 27.43 -10.13
CA GLU A 166 -5.24 27.33 -9.35
C GLU A 166 -5.01 26.55 -8.05
N GLU A 167 -4.43 25.36 -8.14
CA GLU A 167 -4.07 24.53 -6.96
C GLU A 167 -3.08 25.25 -6.05
N ALA A 168 -2.05 25.88 -6.63
CA ALA A 168 -1.07 26.66 -5.86
C ALA A 168 -1.73 27.78 -5.07
N ARG A 169 -2.71 28.48 -5.66
CA ARG A 169 -3.45 29.55 -4.98
C ARG A 169 -4.28 29.00 -3.83
N GLU A 170 -4.94 27.87 -4.01
CA GLU A 170 -5.73 27.21 -2.96
C GLU A 170 -4.82 26.75 -1.80
N LEU A 171 -3.70 26.09 -2.12
CA LEU A 171 -2.74 25.63 -1.13
C LEU A 171 -2.09 26.79 -0.35
N MET A 172 -1.73 27.88 -1.03
CA MET A 172 -1.12 29.07 -0.39
C MET A 172 -2.10 29.81 0.52
N ALA A 173 -3.40 29.63 0.37
CA ALA A 173 -4.41 30.21 1.25
C ALA A 173 -4.57 29.44 2.58
N LEU A 174 -4.02 28.24 2.71
CA LEU A 174 -4.09 27.42 3.91
C LEU A 174 -3.06 27.86 4.95
N HIS A 175 -3.33 27.58 6.23
CA HIS A 175 -2.33 27.68 7.30
C HIS A 175 -1.23 26.64 7.11
N ASP A 176 -0.02 26.90 7.61
CA ASP A 176 1.18 26.10 7.35
C ASP A 176 1.00 24.60 7.67
N GLU A 177 0.32 24.25 8.76
CA GLU A 177 0.04 22.85 9.09
C GLU A 177 -0.93 22.17 8.11
N GLU A 178 -1.98 22.90 7.70
CA GLU A 178 -2.96 22.40 6.72
C GLU A 178 -2.35 22.32 5.32
N LYS A 179 -1.53 23.31 4.96
CA LYS A 179 -0.77 23.35 3.71
C LYS A 179 0.17 22.16 3.60
N ALA A 180 0.91 21.83 4.66
CA ALA A 180 1.81 20.67 4.68
C ALA A 180 1.06 19.34 4.54
N LYS A 181 -0.12 19.21 5.15
CA LYS A 181 -0.98 18.02 5.02
C LYS A 181 -1.62 17.90 3.65
N ALA A 182 -1.99 19.01 3.01
CA ALA A 182 -2.62 19.05 1.71
C ALA A 182 -1.60 18.86 0.55
N PHE A 183 -0.31 19.11 0.83
CA PHE A 183 0.79 18.91 -0.13
C PHE A 183 1.18 17.42 -0.26
N LEU A 184 1.04 16.62 0.81
CA LEU A 184 1.38 15.19 0.83
C LEU A 184 0.24 14.35 0.28
#